data_724382be574bcdebabe4b54f32272416
#
_entry.id   724382be574bcdebabe4b54f32272416
#
_cell.length_a   1.000
_cell.length_b   1.000
_cell.length_c   1.000
_cell.angle_alpha   90.00
_cell.angle_beta   90.00
_cell.angle_gamma   90.00
#
_symmetry.space_group_name_H-M   'P 1'
#
loop_
_entity.id
_entity.type
_entity.pdbx_description
1 polymer ?
#
loop_
_entity_poly.entity_id
_entity_poly.type
_entity_poly.pdbx_seq_one_letter_code
_entity_poly.pdbx_strand_id
1 'polypeptide(L)'
;ETAKMAAEFGAKHIVLGGGAVRFNGIQNKDFTILAKNLDRAREEIETYGLTASFHPHLGCMIENPEQIDKLFDLTDINFCPDIAHLAAGGSNPMDLVKKYVNRIKYVHLKDYKNGEFVPLGKGEQPLVGIIKFLKDNDFSGDWLVEIDGYSGDPLEACETSYNFIEKHIKE
;
A
#
# COMPACT_ATOMS: atom_id res chain seq x y z
N GLU A 1 -10.04 18.58 -7.46
CA GLU A 1 -10.62 18.17 -8.76
C GLU A 1 -10.59 16.64 -8.90
N THR A 2 -9.45 15.97 -8.75
CA THR A 2 -9.32 14.50 -8.84
C THR A 2 -10.23 13.78 -7.85
N ALA A 3 -10.29 14.20 -6.59
CA ALA A 3 -11.14 13.59 -5.57
C ALA A 3 -12.63 13.70 -5.93
N LYS A 4 -13.06 14.85 -6.39
CA LYS A 4 -14.43 15.07 -6.86
C LYS A 4 -14.79 14.11 -8.00
N MET A 5 -13.93 14.03 -9.01
CA MET A 5 -14.14 13.15 -10.16
C MET A 5 -14.17 11.68 -9.73
N ALA A 6 -13.22 11.24 -8.86
CA ALA A 6 -13.20 9.89 -8.35
C ALA A 6 -14.50 9.51 -7.61
N ALA A 7 -15.03 10.43 -6.79
CA ALA A 7 -16.30 10.23 -6.11
C ALA A 7 -17.49 10.11 -7.09
N GLU A 8 -17.52 10.94 -8.14
CA GLU A 8 -18.55 10.88 -9.18
C GLU A 8 -18.54 9.54 -9.94
N PHE A 9 -17.37 8.90 -10.07
CA PHE A 9 -17.24 7.57 -10.65
C PHE A 9 -17.41 6.41 -9.63
N GLY A 10 -17.77 6.72 -8.39
CA GLY A 10 -18.07 5.71 -7.37
C GLY A 10 -16.83 5.10 -6.69
N ALA A 11 -15.66 5.75 -6.79
CA ALA A 11 -14.50 5.33 -6.01
C ALA A 11 -14.79 5.44 -4.50
N LYS A 12 -14.07 4.65 -3.70
CA LYS A 12 -14.13 4.70 -2.24
C LYS A 12 -12.80 5.15 -1.64
N HIS A 13 -11.70 4.93 -2.35
CA HIS A 13 -10.35 5.18 -1.88
C HIS A 13 -9.57 6.06 -2.84
N ILE A 14 -8.68 6.88 -2.29
CA ILE A 14 -7.58 7.51 -3.02
C ILE A 14 -6.28 7.13 -2.32
N VAL A 15 -5.36 6.57 -3.09
CA VAL A 15 -4.02 6.20 -2.63
C VAL A 15 -3.04 7.30 -2.99
N LEU A 16 -2.24 7.74 -2.01
CA LEU A 16 -1.27 8.80 -2.12
C LEU A 16 0.14 8.23 -1.95
N GLY A 17 1.06 8.64 -2.80
CA GLY A 17 2.47 8.22 -2.76
C GLY A 17 3.40 9.29 -2.17
N GLY A 18 4.66 8.90 -1.91
CA GLY A 18 5.68 9.74 -1.28
C GLY A 18 6.36 10.78 -2.19
N GLY A 19 6.06 10.76 -3.49
CA GLY A 19 6.74 11.62 -4.46
C GLY A 19 8.19 11.20 -4.75
N ALA A 20 8.82 11.89 -5.70
CA ALA A 20 10.16 11.56 -6.16
C ALA A 20 11.25 12.04 -5.20
N VAL A 21 12.33 11.28 -5.11
CA VAL A 21 13.56 11.70 -4.43
C VAL A 21 14.22 12.83 -5.23
N ARG A 22 14.56 13.93 -4.56
CA ARG A 22 15.23 15.07 -5.19
C ARG A 22 16.72 14.80 -5.42
N PHE A 23 17.35 15.59 -6.28
CA PHE A 23 18.77 15.47 -6.61
C PHE A 23 19.72 15.52 -5.39
N ASN A 24 19.38 16.30 -4.36
CA ASN A 24 20.14 16.41 -3.12
C ASN A 24 19.75 15.35 -2.05
N GLY A 25 19.02 14.34 -2.44
CA GLY A 25 18.53 13.28 -1.55
C GLY A 25 17.41 13.73 -0.63
N ILE A 26 17.03 12.84 0.29
CA ILE A 26 15.94 13.07 1.27
C ILE A 26 16.50 13.84 2.47
N GLN A 27 15.86 14.96 2.80
CA GLN A 27 16.21 15.80 3.93
C GLN A 27 15.16 15.67 5.05
N ASN A 28 15.54 15.90 6.31
CA ASN A 28 14.63 15.83 7.44
C ASN A 28 13.37 16.71 7.27
N LYS A 29 13.52 17.90 6.69
CA LYS A 29 12.40 18.81 6.42
C LYS A 29 11.39 18.26 5.41
N ASP A 30 11.82 17.35 4.53
CA ASP A 30 10.95 16.80 3.48
C ASP A 30 9.86 15.92 4.10
N PHE A 31 10.14 15.21 5.21
CA PHE A 31 9.14 14.46 5.96
C PHE A 31 8.04 15.37 6.53
N THR A 32 8.42 16.49 7.15
CA THR A 32 7.45 17.46 7.69
C THR A 32 6.60 18.09 6.57
N ILE A 33 7.21 18.38 5.42
CA ILE A 33 6.50 18.94 4.27
C ILE A 33 5.53 17.91 3.70
N LEU A 34 5.98 16.65 3.54
CA LEU A 34 5.14 15.57 3.04
C LEU A 34 3.95 15.33 3.99
N ALA A 35 4.20 15.18 5.29
CA ALA A 35 3.16 14.96 6.29
C ALA A 35 2.06 16.03 6.22
N LYS A 36 2.44 17.32 6.22
CA LYS A 36 1.48 18.44 6.08
C LYS A 36 0.68 18.40 4.77
N ASN A 37 1.33 18.01 3.67
CA ASN A 37 0.63 17.90 2.37
C ASN A 37 -0.32 16.71 2.34
N LEU A 38 0.06 15.58 2.96
CA LEU A 38 -0.79 14.41 3.09
C LEU A 38 -2.03 14.72 3.95
N ASP A 39 -1.86 15.41 5.09
CA ASP A 39 -2.99 15.81 5.94
C ASP A 39 -3.95 16.73 5.19
N ARG A 40 -3.44 17.75 4.47
CA ARG A 40 -4.28 18.62 3.64
C ARG A 40 -5.00 17.86 2.51
N ALA A 41 -4.29 16.93 1.85
CA ALA A 41 -4.90 16.10 0.81
C ALA A 41 -5.97 15.18 1.38
N ARG A 42 -5.72 14.57 2.55
CA ARG A 42 -6.67 13.73 3.25
C ARG A 42 -7.93 14.51 3.60
N GLU A 43 -7.80 15.68 4.25
CA GLU A 43 -8.93 16.53 4.59
C GLU A 43 -9.79 16.88 3.37
N GLU A 44 -9.17 17.26 2.26
CA GLU A 44 -9.89 17.56 1.00
C GLU A 44 -10.58 16.30 0.43
N ILE A 45 -9.90 15.14 0.39
CA ILE A 45 -10.43 13.87 -0.12
C ILE A 45 -11.65 13.43 0.70
N GLU A 46 -11.58 13.53 2.01
CA GLU A 46 -12.64 13.14 2.94
C GLU A 46 -13.90 14.00 2.78
N THR A 47 -13.80 15.26 2.30
CA THR A 47 -14.99 16.09 1.99
C THR A 47 -15.87 15.49 0.90
N TYR A 48 -15.33 14.63 0.05
CA TYR A 48 -16.05 13.90 -1.00
C TYR A 48 -16.50 12.49 -0.58
N GLY A 49 -16.37 12.14 0.72
CA GLY A 49 -16.74 10.83 1.25
C GLY A 49 -15.76 9.70 0.87
N LEU A 50 -14.55 10.05 0.43
CA LEU A 50 -13.49 9.09 0.07
C LEU A 50 -12.53 8.87 1.24
N THR A 51 -11.90 7.71 1.28
CA THR A 51 -10.83 7.40 2.23
C THR A 51 -9.46 7.65 1.57
N ALA A 52 -8.63 8.48 2.21
CA ALA A 52 -7.24 8.68 1.79
C ALA A 52 -6.30 7.73 2.53
N SER A 53 -5.40 7.06 1.81
CA SER A 53 -4.37 6.20 2.38
C SER A 53 -3.02 6.46 1.75
N PHE A 54 -1.95 6.38 2.56
CA PHE A 54 -0.58 6.52 2.09
C PHE A 54 0.00 5.16 1.72
N HIS A 55 0.68 5.11 0.58
CA HIS A 55 1.31 3.93 0.00
C HIS A 55 2.83 4.15 -0.16
N PRO A 56 3.67 3.53 0.70
CA PRO A 56 5.12 3.50 0.50
C PRO A 56 5.47 2.74 -0.79
N HIS A 57 6.39 3.28 -1.58
CA HIS A 57 6.71 2.72 -2.88
C HIS A 57 8.20 2.79 -3.17
N LEU A 58 8.75 1.76 -3.84
CA LEU A 58 10.14 1.75 -4.31
C LEU A 58 10.46 2.97 -5.19
N GLY A 59 11.65 3.54 -5.00
CA GLY A 59 12.10 4.72 -5.73
C GLY A 59 11.42 6.04 -5.32
N CYS A 60 10.54 6.02 -4.32
CA CYS A 60 9.93 7.20 -3.75
C CYS A 60 10.65 7.66 -2.48
N MET A 61 10.23 8.82 -1.95
CA MET A 61 10.81 9.39 -0.74
C MET A 61 10.59 8.51 0.49
N ILE A 62 9.51 7.72 0.51
CA ILE A 62 9.18 6.79 1.58
C ILE A 62 9.17 5.37 1.01
N GLU A 63 10.20 4.61 1.34
CA GLU A 63 10.45 3.29 0.78
C GLU A 63 10.75 2.24 1.87
N ASN A 64 11.60 2.57 2.85
CA ASN A 64 12.07 1.66 3.88
C ASN A 64 11.37 1.86 5.24
N PRO A 65 11.52 0.91 6.20
CA PRO A 65 10.77 0.94 7.45
C PRO A 65 11.04 2.19 8.30
N GLU A 66 12.29 2.68 8.35
CA GLU A 66 12.64 3.86 9.13
C GLU A 66 11.99 5.13 8.57
N GLN A 67 11.86 5.22 7.24
CA GLN A 67 11.17 6.33 6.58
C GLN A 67 9.66 6.26 6.81
N ILE A 68 9.08 5.06 6.78
CA ILE A 68 7.65 4.84 7.07
C ILE A 68 7.34 5.27 8.50
N ASP A 69 8.12 4.78 9.48
CA ASP A 69 7.96 5.12 10.87
C ASP A 69 8.04 6.63 11.09
N LYS A 70 9.08 7.26 10.54
CA LYS A 70 9.29 8.69 10.65
C LYS A 70 8.17 9.53 10.03
N LEU A 71 7.60 9.08 8.90
CA LEU A 71 6.44 9.76 8.32
C LEU A 71 5.22 9.61 9.22
N PHE A 72 4.96 8.40 9.69
CA PHE A 72 3.77 8.09 10.49
C PHE A 72 3.78 8.67 11.90
N ASP A 73 4.95 9.10 12.39
CA ASP A 73 5.06 9.93 13.61
C ASP A 73 4.62 11.39 13.38
N LEU A 74 4.49 11.82 12.12
CA LEU A 74 4.20 13.21 11.75
C LEU A 74 2.80 13.44 11.16
N THR A 75 2.06 12.37 10.83
CA THR A 75 0.73 12.43 10.22
C THR A 75 -0.14 11.26 10.67
N ASP A 76 -1.45 11.49 10.72
CA ASP A 76 -2.46 10.45 11.01
C ASP A 76 -3.07 9.83 9.74
N ILE A 77 -2.45 10.02 8.56
CA ILE A 77 -2.95 9.42 7.32
C ILE A 77 -3.09 7.90 7.44
N ASN A 78 -4.14 7.33 6.86
CA ASN A 78 -4.29 5.88 6.83
C ASN A 78 -3.16 5.23 6.04
N PHE A 79 -2.94 3.95 6.31
CA PHE A 79 -1.92 3.14 5.67
C PHE A 79 -2.52 2.24 4.58
N CYS A 80 -1.92 2.25 3.40
CA CYS A 80 -2.12 1.28 2.34
C CYS A 80 -0.82 0.47 2.17
N PRO A 81 -0.62 -0.64 2.92
CA PRO A 81 0.54 -1.49 2.70
C PRO A 81 0.45 -2.16 1.33
N ASP A 82 1.55 -2.06 0.57
CA ASP A 82 1.83 -2.95 -0.54
C ASP A 82 2.88 -3.97 -0.10
N ILE A 83 2.48 -5.22 -0.06
CA ILE A 83 3.27 -6.26 0.59
C ILE A 83 4.61 -6.47 -0.12
N ALA A 84 4.63 -6.40 -1.45
CA ALA A 84 5.85 -6.58 -2.23
C ALA A 84 6.77 -5.35 -2.17
N HIS A 85 6.22 -4.13 -2.26
CA HIS A 85 7.03 -2.92 -2.13
C HIS A 85 7.65 -2.79 -0.74
N LEU A 86 6.92 -3.14 0.32
CA LEU A 86 7.48 -3.17 1.68
C LEU A 86 8.63 -4.16 1.79
N ALA A 87 8.49 -5.37 1.25
CA ALA A 87 9.54 -6.38 1.26
C ALA A 87 10.76 -5.93 0.44
N ALA A 88 10.55 -5.43 -0.77
CA ALA A 88 11.61 -4.95 -1.65
C ALA A 88 12.33 -3.72 -1.08
N GLY A 89 11.63 -2.87 -0.30
CA GLY A 89 12.19 -1.74 0.46
C GLY A 89 12.91 -2.14 1.75
N GLY A 90 13.07 -3.45 2.00
CA GLY A 90 13.82 -3.99 3.14
C GLY A 90 13.03 -4.15 4.43
N SER A 91 11.71 -4.00 4.38
CA SER A 91 10.83 -4.22 5.53
C SER A 91 10.45 -5.69 5.68
N ASN A 92 10.08 -6.10 6.90
CA ASN A 92 9.22 -7.26 7.10
C ASN A 92 7.76 -6.79 6.98
N PRO A 93 7.02 -7.17 5.92
CA PRO A 93 5.66 -6.67 5.72
C PRO A 93 4.71 -7.04 6.87
N MET A 94 4.85 -8.22 7.45
CA MET A 94 4.03 -8.68 8.57
C MET A 94 4.22 -7.80 9.81
N ASP A 95 5.44 -7.34 10.09
CA ASP A 95 5.72 -6.50 11.27
C ASP A 95 5.11 -5.11 11.10
N LEU A 96 5.21 -4.52 9.90
CA LEU A 96 4.57 -3.22 9.60
C LEU A 96 3.04 -3.31 9.61
N VAL A 97 2.47 -4.37 9.04
CA VAL A 97 1.02 -4.61 9.09
C VAL A 97 0.54 -4.73 10.54
N LYS A 98 1.25 -5.48 11.39
CA LYS A 98 0.92 -5.57 12.82
C LYS A 98 1.04 -4.23 13.54
N LYS A 99 2.13 -3.50 13.29
CA LYS A 99 2.41 -2.22 13.93
C LYS A 99 1.33 -1.17 13.64
N TYR A 100 0.85 -1.14 12.40
CA TYR A 100 -0.06 -0.12 11.90
C TYR A 100 -1.47 -0.63 11.59
N VAL A 101 -1.89 -1.78 12.15
CA VAL A 101 -3.17 -2.44 11.83
C VAL A 101 -4.38 -1.50 11.91
N ASN A 102 -4.43 -0.63 12.92
CA ASN A 102 -5.54 0.30 13.12
C ASN A 102 -5.64 1.41 12.03
N ARG A 103 -4.56 1.62 11.27
CA ARG A 103 -4.48 2.62 10.20
C ARG A 103 -4.75 2.02 8.82
N ILE A 104 -4.80 0.70 8.69
CA ILE A 104 -4.98 0.02 7.39
C ILE A 104 -6.44 0.11 6.96
N LYS A 105 -6.69 0.72 5.79
CA LYS A 105 -8.02 0.85 5.18
C LYS A 105 -8.07 0.28 3.77
N TYR A 106 -6.93 0.04 3.15
CA TYR A 106 -6.77 -0.48 1.81
C TYR A 106 -5.47 -1.26 1.73
N VAL A 107 -5.43 -2.38 1.05
CA VAL A 107 -4.23 -3.24 0.97
C VAL A 107 -3.95 -3.59 -0.49
N HIS A 108 -2.71 -3.37 -0.92
CA HIS A 108 -2.20 -3.92 -2.17
C HIS A 108 -1.58 -5.30 -1.91
N LEU A 109 -2.26 -6.34 -2.37
CA LEU A 109 -1.73 -7.69 -2.39
C LEU A 109 -0.86 -7.85 -3.63
N LYS A 110 0.42 -7.91 -3.40
CA LYS A 110 1.45 -8.08 -4.43
C LYS A 110 2.50 -9.04 -3.88
N ASP A 111 2.98 -9.96 -4.70
CA ASP A 111 3.97 -10.94 -4.27
C ASP A 111 5.34 -10.66 -4.91
N TYR A 112 6.39 -11.10 -4.22
CA TYR A 112 7.76 -10.74 -4.57
C TYR A 112 8.71 -11.89 -4.28
N LYS A 113 9.65 -12.13 -5.20
CA LYS A 113 10.67 -13.18 -5.08
C LYS A 113 11.91 -12.83 -5.90
N ASN A 114 13.09 -12.95 -5.30
CA ASN A 114 14.37 -12.80 -5.99
C ASN A 114 14.52 -11.52 -6.83
N GLY A 115 13.97 -10.38 -6.35
CA GLY A 115 14.05 -9.12 -7.07
C GLY A 115 12.94 -8.89 -8.11
N GLU A 116 11.97 -9.81 -8.24
CA GLU A 116 10.90 -9.74 -9.24
C GLU A 116 9.52 -9.77 -8.60
N PHE A 117 8.58 -9.02 -9.18
CA PHE A 117 7.16 -9.14 -8.86
C PHE A 117 6.57 -10.35 -9.60
N VAL A 118 5.80 -11.15 -8.87
CA VAL A 118 5.24 -12.40 -9.38
C VAL A 118 3.76 -12.53 -9.00
N PRO A 119 2.98 -13.39 -9.69
CA PRO A 119 1.59 -13.65 -9.32
C PRO A 119 1.44 -14.11 -7.88
N LEU A 120 0.31 -13.78 -7.24
CA LEU A 120 0.05 -14.13 -5.84
C LEU A 120 0.25 -15.63 -5.58
N GLY A 121 0.98 -15.94 -4.51
CA GLY A 121 1.31 -17.31 -4.10
C GLY A 121 2.46 -17.95 -4.88
N LYS A 122 3.10 -17.21 -5.80
CA LYS A 122 4.33 -17.65 -6.51
C LYS A 122 5.61 -17.04 -5.91
N GLY A 123 5.43 -16.05 -5.05
CA GLY A 123 6.52 -15.38 -4.33
C GLY A 123 6.82 -15.99 -2.97
N GLU A 124 7.49 -15.19 -2.16
CA GLU A 124 7.98 -15.58 -0.81
C GLU A 124 7.32 -14.74 0.30
N GLN A 125 6.36 -13.86 -0.08
CA GLN A 125 5.77 -12.98 0.91
C GLN A 125 4.73 -13.72 1.76
N PRO A 126 4.57 -13.36 3.06
CA PRO A 126 3.68 -14.05 3.99
C PRO A 126 2.21 -13.66 3.78
N LEU A 127 1.73 -13.65 2.52
CA LEU A 127 0.40 -13.16 2.14
C LEU A 127 -0.74 -13.82 2.91
N VAL A 128 -0.73 -15.16 3.00
CA VAL A 128 -1.77 -15.91 3.72
C VAL A 128 -1.81 -15.53 5.20
N GLY A 129 -0.63 -15.37 5.81
CA GLY A 129 -0.52 -14.94 7.21
C GLY A 129 -1.02 -13.51 7.42
N ILE A 130 -0.72 -12.60 6.47
CA ILE A 130 -1.19 -11.21 6.52
C ILE A 130 -2.70 -11.14 6.33
N ILE A 131 -3.26 -11.86 5.36
CA ILE A 131 -4.71 -11.92 5.13
C ILE A 131 -5.42 -12.43 6.40
N LYS A 132 -4.93 -13.55 6.95
CA LYS A 132 -5.49 -14.09 8.20
C LYS A 132 -5.41 -13.09 9.34
N PHE A 133 -4.23 -12.47 9.56
CA PHE A 133 -4.05 -11.50 10.63
C PHE A 133 -5.01 -10.32 10.50
N LEU A 134 -5.18 -9.78 9.30
CA LEU A 134 -6.09 -8.65 9.06
C LEU A 134 -7.56 -9.07 9.27
N LYS A 135 -7.98 -10.26 8.80
CA LYS A 135 -9.32 -10.80 9.09
C LYS A 135 -9.55 -10.98 10.60
N ASP A 136 -8.58 -11.52 11.32
CA ASP A 136 -8.64 -11.73 12.78
C ASP A 136 -8.67 -10.39 13.58
N ASN A 137 -8.33 -9.27 12.94
CA ASN A 137 -8.37 -7.91 13.51
C ASN A 137 -9.44 -7.02 12.86
N ASP A 138 -10.55 -7.63 12.41
CA ASP A 138 -11.75 -6.94 11.90
C ASP A 138 -11.49 -5.99 10.72
N PHE A 139 -10.49 -6.30 9.88
CA PHE A 139 -10.24 -5.50 8.68
C PHE A 139 -11.44 -5.56 7.74
N SER A 140 -12.06 -4.40 7.51
CA SER A 140 -13.23 -4.21 6.65
C SER A 140 -12.94 -3.37 5.40
N GLY A 141 -11.66 -3.09 5.14
CA GLY A 141 -11.23 -2.35 3.94
C GLY A 141 -11.21 -3.20 2.67
N ASP A 142 -10.79 -2.59 1.59
CA ASP A 142 -10.73 -3.26 0.29
C ASP A 142 -9.34 -3.85 0.03
N TRP A 143 -9.32 -4.94 -0.77
CA TRP A 143 -8.12 -5.62 -1.23
C TRP A 143 -7.93 -5.37 -2.72
N LEU A 144 -6.75 -4.92 -3.12
CA LEU A 144 -6.35 -4.77 -4.51
C LEU A 144 -5.25 -5.79 -4.84
N VAL A 145 -5.41 -6.53 -5.93
CA VAL A 145 -4.33 -7.33 -6.49
C VAL A 145 -3.58 -6.49 -7.51
N GLU A 146 -2.28 -6.41 -7.36
CA GLU A 146 -1.42 -5.65 -8.25
C GLU A 146 -0.16 -6.42 -8.61
N ILE A 147 0.38 -6.21 -9.81
CA ILE A 147 1.64 -6.75 -10.26
C ILE A 147 2.34 -5.74 -11.18
N ASP A 148 3.60 -5.39 -10.87
CA ASP A 148 4.41 -4.50 -11.68
C ASP A 148 5.42 -5.29 -12.51
N GLY A 149 5.59 -4.90 -13.77
CA GLY A 149 6.73 -5.34 -14.58
C GLY A 149 6.91 -6.86 -14.69
N TYR A 150 5.82 -7.62 -14.73
CA TYR A 150 5.89 -9.08 -14.87
C TYR A 150 6.32 -9.49 -16.30
N SER A 151 7.30 -10.38 -16.38
CA SER A 151 7.85 -10.83 -17.66
C SER A 151 7.10 -12.00 -18.30
N GLY A 152 6.17 -12.64 -17.56
CA GLY A 152 5.35 -13.77 -18.05
C GLY A 152 4.04 -13.32 -18.71
N ASP A 153 3.14 -14.28 -18.92
CA ASP A 153 1.81 -14.00 -19.49
C ASP A 153 0.91 -13.25 -18.48
N PRO A 154 0.43 -12.05 -18.80
CA PRO A 154 -0.45 -11.29 -17.92
C PRO A 154 -1.78 -12.01 -17.62
N LEU A 155 -2.33 -12.76 -18.55
CA LEU A 155 -3.57 -13.51 -18.35
C LEU A 155 -3.37 -14.63 -17.32
N GLU A 156 -2.29 -15.40 -17.49
CA GLU A 156 -1.93 -16.43 -16.50
C GLU A 156 -1.69 -15.84 -15.12
N ALA A 157 -1.04 -14.66 -15.06
CA ALA A 157 -0.83 -13.94 -13.79
C ALA A 157 -2.14 -13.53 -13.13
N CYS A 158 -3.10 -13.02 -13.91
CA CYS A 158 -4.44 -12.66 -13.42
C CYS A 158 -5.20 -13.91 -12.92
N GLU A 159 -5.21 -15.00 -13.68
CA GLU A 159 -5.89 -16.25 -13.29
C GLU A 159 -5.27 -16.85 -12.02
N THR A 160 -3.94 -16.88 -11.94
CA THR A 160 -3.22 -17.37 -10.75
C THR A 160 -3.58 -16.55 -9.52
N SER A 161 -3.53 -15.23 -9.63
CA SER A 161 -3.83 -14.32 -8.53
C SER A 161 -5.31 -14.35 -8.15
N TYR A 162 -6.21 -14.47 -9.11
CA TYR A 162 -7.64 -14.65 -8.85
C TYR A 162 -7.92 -15.93 -8.04
N ASN A 163 -7.34 -17.05 -8.44
CA ASN A 163 -7.49 -18.33 -7.71
C ASN A 163 -6.95 -18.24 -6.28
N PHE A 164 -5.86 -17.48 -6.08
CA PHE A 164 -5.34 -17.22 -4.75
C PHE A 164 -6.34 -16.43 -3.89
N ILE A 165 -6.98 -15.40 -4.45
CA ILE A 165 -7.99 -14.59 -3.74
C ILE A 165 -9.24 -15.40 -3.40
N GLU A 166 -9.75 -16.19 -4.35
CA GLU A 166 -10.92 -17.07 -4.10
C GLU A 166 -10.66 -17.97 -2.90
N LYS A 167 -9.48 -18.57 -2.83
CA LYS A 167 -9.11 -19.51 -1.77
C LYS A 167 -8.86 -18.87 -0.40
N HIS A 168 -8.32 -17.65 -0.33
CA HIS A 168 -7.81 -17.11 0.94
C HIS A 168 -8.58 -15.89 1.46
N ILE A 169 -9.37 -15.24 0.61
CA ILE A 169 -10.16 -14.08 1.01
C ILE A 169 -11.65 -14.38 1.03
N LYS A 170 -12.18 -15.10 0.02
CA LYS A 170 -13.61 -15.33 -0.10
C LYS A 170 -14.11 -16.56 0.70
N GLU A 171 -13.24 -17.54 0.96
CA GLU A 171 -13.52 -18.63 1.90
C GLU A 171 -13.24 -18.18 3.36
#